data_317ccc39a68438d9881d9a867e8a01aa
#
_entry.id   317ccc39a68438d9881d9a867e8a01aa
#
_cell.length_a   1.000
_cell.length_b   1.000
_cell.length_c   1.000
_cell.angle_alpha   90.00
_cell.angle_beta   90.00
_cell.angle_gamma   90.00
#
_symmetry.space_group_name_H-M   'P 1'
#
loop_
_entity.id
_entity.type
_entity.pdbx_description
1 polymer ?
#
loop_
_entity_poly.entity_id
_entity_poly.type
_entity_poly.pdbx_seq_one_letter_code
_entity_poly.pdbx_strand_id
1 'polypeptide(L)'
;MSEVATRPAKRNGAMVPISGPVGDTLLAFIMEATTNPSIDVGKFEVLLRLKSEIVLDARKLAFIQAMNAVQSATAPILRTMLNSATNSKYAPLDVIDAAIRPTYTANGFSVEYNSETIDGAPWQVCEVTHTSGHSKLYRLPAPPDVSGLKGNANKTEVQGVMSTVTYLRRGLLCMAFNIVLTNEDRDGNRQRPPDTGEIISRKQAAELRALMAETRIEEARVIAVKKLGIATIDELPVERFASVLADLISRRKVQQQRTTPMGEAA
;
A
#
# COMPACT_ATOMS: atom_id res chain seq x y z
N MET A 1 -46.73 -17.92 -8.62
CA MET A 1 -45.61 -18.38 -7.74
C MET A 1 -44.75 -19.30 -8.58
N SER A 2 -43.70 -18.76 -9.18
CA SER A 2 -42.77 -19.53 -10.02
C SER A 2 -41.43 -19.51 -9.34
N GLU A 3 -41.02 -20.68 -8.91
CA GLU A 3 -39.77 -20.98 -8.23
C GLU A 3 -38.63 -20.94 -9.26
N VAL A 4 -37.77 -19.95 -9.16
CA VAL A 4 -36.54 -19.85 -9.99
C VAL A 4 -35.48 -20.68 -9.32
N ALA A 5 -35.31 -21.91 -9.79
CA ALA A 5 -34.21 -22.77 -9.41
C ALA A 5 -32.87 -22.20 -9.91
N THR A 6 -32.08 -21.65 -9.03
CA THR A 6 -30.68 -21.28 -9.31
C THR A 6 -29.80 -22.52 -9.46
N ARG A 7 -29.44 -22.80 -10.69
CA ARG A 7 -28.45 -23.82 -11.04
C ARG A 7 -27.04 -23.39 -10.57
N PRO A 8 -26.29 -24.21 -9.82
CA PRO A 8 -24.91 -23.89 -9.51
C PRO A 8 -24.08 -23.89 -10.80
N ALA A 9 -23.36 -22.80 -11.03
CA ALA A 9 -22.44 -22.68 -12.15
C ALA A 9 -21.35 -23.76 -12.03
N LYS A 10 -21.32 -24.68 -12.99
CA LYS A 10 -20.21 -25.62 -13.16
C LYS A 10 -18.95 -24.80 -13.43
N ARG A 11 -18.03 -24.76 -12.49
CA ARG A 11 -16.66 -24.34 -12.72
C ARG A 11 -16.05 -25.34 -13.71
N ASN A 12 -16.01 -24.97 -14.99
CA ASN A 12 -15.13 -25.61 -15.94
C ASN A 12 -13.71 -25.12 -15.60
N GLY A 13 -13.06 -25.80 -14.68
CA GLY A 13 -11.62 -25.74 -14.55
C GLY A 13 -11.03 -26.26 -15.85
N ALA A 14 -10.71 -25.37 -16.77
CA ALA A 14 -9.86 -25.73 -17.89
C ALA A 14 -8.55 -26.22 -17.28
N MET A 15 -8.35 -27.54 -17.31
CA MET A 15 -7.04 -28.14 -17.05
C MET A 15 -6.09 -27.49 -18.05
N VAL A 16 -5.19 -26.64 -17.54
CA VAL A 16 -4.03 -26.20 -18.32
C VAL A 16 -3.30 -27.49 -18.72
N PRO A 17 -3.16 -27.79 -20.01
CA PRO A 17 -2.47 -28.99 -20.41
C PRO A 17 -1.05 -28.93 -19.87
N ILE A 18 -0.65 -29.94 -19.10
CA ILE A 18 0.72 -30.16 -18.70
C ILE A 18 1.44 -30.68 -19.96
N SER A 19 1.62 -29.80 -20.92
CA SER A 19 2.39 -30.07 -22.12
C SER A 19 3.86 -29.80 -21.85
N GLY A 20 4.61 -30.86 -21.60
CA GLY A 20 6.05 -30.85 -21.40
C GLY A 20 6.56 -32.24 -21.10
N PRO A 21 7.86 -32.50 -21.24
CA PRO A 21 8.45 -33.86 -21.15
C PRO A 21 8.11 -34.58 -19.81
N VAL A 22 7.75 -33.85 -18.77
CA VAL A 22 7.34 -34.44 -17.47
C VAL A 22 5.88 -34.92 -17.50
N GLY A 23 4.99 -34.26 -18.27
CA GLY A 23 3.60 -34.67 -18.43
C GLY A 23 3.46 -35.95 -19.21
N ASP A 24 4.19 -36.04 -20.33
CA ASP A 24 4.18 -37.20 -21.20
C ASP A 24 4.80 -38.43 -20.52
N THR A 25 5.86 -38.26 -19.75
CA THR A 25 6.48 -39.33 -18.98
C THR A 25 5.54 -39.86 -17.86
N LEU A 26 4.75 -38.97 -17.23
CA LEU A 26 3.78 -39.40 -16.24
C LEU A 26 2.61 -40.15 -16.84
N LEU A 27 2.09 -39.67 -17.97
CA LEU A 27 1.01 -40.35 -18.69
C LEU A 27 1.44 -41.74 -19.17
N ALA A 28 2.64 -41.87 -19.72
CA ALA A 28 3.24 -43.14 -20.08
C ALA A 28 3.37 -44.08 -18.87
N PHE A 29 3.82 -43.57 -17.74
CA PHE A 29 3.93 -44.36 -16.50
C PHE A 29 2.56 -44.79 -15.95
N ILE A 30 1.54 -43.91 -16.00
CA ILE A 30 0.15 -44.27 -15.66
C ILE A 30 -0.39 -45.37 -16.56
N MET A 31 -0.16 -45.29 -17.86
CA MET A 31 -0.58 -46.31 -18.83
C MET A 31 0.13 -47.67 -18.57
N GLU A 32 1.42 -47.60 -18.26
CA GLU A 32 2.17 -48.83 -17.89
C GLU A 32 1.65 -49.41 -16.58
N ALA A 33 1.35 -48.58 -15.55
CA ALA A 33 0.80 -49.03 -14.29
C ALA A 33 -0.58 -49.68 -14.43
N THR A 34 -1.41 -49.26 -15.36
CA THR A 34 -2.73 -49.88 -15.62
C THR A 34 -2.66 -51.21 -16.33
N THR A 35 -1.57 -51.47 -17.03
CA THR A 35 -1.40 -52.71 -17.86
C THR A 35 -0.50 -53.75 -17.18
N ASN A 36 0.29 -53.36 -16.19
CA ASN A 36 1.24 -54.23 -15.51
C ASN A 36 0.72 -54.71 -14.15
N PRO A 37 0.29 -55.99 -14.03
CA PRO A 37 -0.27 -56.53 -12.77
C PRO A 37 0.73 -56.64 -11.60
N SER A 38 2.03 -56.43 -11.83
CA SER A 38 3.05 -56.41 -10.80
C SER A 38 3.25 -55.06 -10.12
N ILE A 39 2.58 -54.01 -10.60
CA ILE A 39 2.65 -52.69 -9.95
C ILE A 39 1.69 -52.68 -8.73
N ASP A 40 2.25 -52.43 -7.56
CA ASP A 40 1.50 -52.23 -6.33
C ASP A 40 0.74 -50.90 -6.39
N VAL A 41 -0.59 -50.98 -6.50
CA VAL A 41 -1.50 -49.81 -6.62
C VAL A 41 -1.34 -48.86 -5.43
N GLY A 42 -1.12 -49.39 -4.22
CA GLY A 42 -0.93 -48.59 -3.03
C GLY A 42 0.35 -47.75 -3.07
N LYS A 43 1.46 -48.33 -3.56
CA LYS A 43 2.69 -47.55 -3.79
C LYS A 43 2.53 -46.52 -4.87
N PHE A 44 1.76 -46.83 -5.92
CA PHE A 44 1.48 -45.87 -6.98
C PHE A 44 0.68 -44.65 -6.50
N GLU A 45 -0.35 -44.86 -5.68
CA GLU A 45 -1.12 -43.75 -5.08
C GLU A 45 -0.23 -42.84 -4.22
N VAL A 46 0.65 -43.42 -3.40
CA VAL A 46 1.60 -42.67 -2.59
C VAL A 46 2.53 -41.82 -3.44
N LEU A 47 3.05 -42.37 -4.54
CA LEU A 47 3.94 -41.64 -5.47
C LEU A 47 3.21 -40.50 -6.16
N LEU A 48 1.96 -40.71 -6.60
CA LEU A 48 1.14 -39.63 -7.21
C LEU A 48 0.86 -38.51 -6.22
N ARG A 49 0.54 -38.85 -4.97
CA ARG A 49 0.33 -37.84 -3.91
C ARG A 49 1.60 -37.05 -3.64
N LEU A 50 2.73 -37.73 -3.43
CA LEU A 50 4.02 -37.09 -3.22
C LEU A 50 4.40 -36.16 -4.37
N LYS A 51 4.19 -36.61 -5.62
CA LYS A 51 4.41 -35.76 -6.78
C LYS A 51 3.52 -34.52 -6.78
N SER A 52 2.24 -34.68 -6.44
CA SER A 52 1.31 -33.55 -6.33
C SER A 52 1.77 -32.54 -5.29
N GLU A 53 2.21 -33.00 -4.13
CA GLU A 53 2.76 -32.16 -3.06
C GLU A 53 4.00 -31.41 -3.53
N ILE A 54 4.95 -32.08 -4.16
CA ILE A 54 6.17 -31.44 -4.73
C ILE A 54 5.81 -30.37 -5.75
N VAL A 55 4.83 -30.62 -6.64
CA VAL A 55 4.40 -29.64 -7.63
C VAL A 55 3.72 -28.43 -6.97
N LEU A 56 2.89 -28.65 -5.96
CA LEU A 56 2.24 -27.57 -5.21
C LEU A 56 3.27 -26.71 -4.47
N ASP A 57 4.27 -27.33 -3.85
CA ASP A 57 5.34 -26.61 -3.16
C ASP A 57 6.20 -25.81 -4.14
N ALA A 58 6.53 -26.36 -5.31
CA ALA A 58 7.26 -25.65 -6.36
C ALA A 58 6.47 -24.42 -6.87
N ARG A 59 5.16 -24.55 -7.08
CA ARG A 59 4.26 -23.45 -7.45
C ARG A 59 4.24 -22.34 -6.40
N LYS A 60 4.12 -22.74 -5.12
CA LYS A 60 4.14 -21.81 -3.99
C LYS A 60 5.47 -21.09 -3.86
N LEU A 61 6.59 -21.80 -4.04
CA LEU A 61 7.92 -21.21 -4.01
C LEU A 61 8.10 -20.17 -5.13
N ALA A 62 7.68 -20.48 -6.35
CA ALA A 62 7.72 -19.55 -7.48
C ALA A 62 6.87 -18.30 -7.21
N PHE A 63 5.67 -18.46 -6.62
CA PHE A 63 4.83 -17.34 -6.19
C PHE A 63 5.56 -16.45 -5.17
N ILE A 64 6.20 -17.04 -4.15
CA ILE A 64 6.91 -16.30 -3.10
C ILE A 64 8.09 -15.52 -3.70
N GLN A 65 8.86 -16.14 -4.59
CA GLN A 65 10.01 -15.47 -5.25
C GLN A 65 9.55 -14.29 -6.10
N ALA A 66 8.51 -14.47 -6.90
CA ALA A 66 7.92 -13.40 -7.71
C ALA A 66 7.34 -12.27 -6.83
N MET A 67 6.68 -12.62 -5.71
CA MET A 67 6.14 -11.63 -4.78
C MET A 67 7.26 -10.80 -4.13
N ASN A 68 8.36 -11.44 -3.73
CA ASN A 68 9.53 -10.73 -3.20
C ASN A 68 10.11 -9.76 -4.23
N ALA A 69 10.18 -10.16 -5.51
CA ALA A 69 10.65 -9.29 -6.59
C ALA A 69 9.74 -8.06 -6.77
N VAL A 70 8.41 -8.26 -6.77
CA VAL A 70 7.45 -7.15 -6.86
C VAL A 70 7.59 -6.20 -5.68
N GLN A 71 7.64 -6.71 -4.45
CA GLN A 71 7.72 -5.88 -3.26
C GLN A 71 9.05 -5.10 -3.18
N SER A 72 10.15 -5.70 -3.63
CA SER A 72 11.46 -5.05 -3.68
C SER A 72 11.54 -3.95 -4.73
N ALA A 73 10.82 -4.10 -5.84
CA ALA A 73 10.79 -3.13 -6.93
C ALA A 73 9.77 -2.00 -6.73
N THR A 74 8.82 -2.18 -5.79
CA THR A 74 7.74 -1.20 -5.57
C THR A 74 8.18 -0.10 -4.62
N ALA A 75 8.29 1.13 -5.14
CA ALA A 75 8.53 2.32 -4.33
C ALA A 75 7.27 2.76 -3.56
N PRO A 76 7.40 3.49 -2.45
CA PRO A 76 6.29 4.12 -1.77
C PRO A 76 5.51 5.06 -2.70
N ILE A 77 4.17 5.02 -2.63
CA ILE A 77 3.28 5.81 -3.48
C ILE A 77 2.79 7.04 -2.74
N LEU A 78 2.89 8.21 -3.37
CA LEU A 78 2.47 9.47 -2.78
C LEU A 78 0.94 9.60 -2.75
N ARG A 79 0.40 10.10 -1.62
CA ARG A 79 -1.00 10.49 -1.50
C ARG A 79 -1.18 11.90 -2.09
N THR A 80 -1.76 11.97 -3.28
CA THR A 80 -1.88 13.21 -4.07
C THR A 80 -3.22 13.91 -3.94
N MET A 81 -4.30 13.16 -3.67
CA MET A 81 -5.66 13.71 -3.63
C MET A 81 -6.07 14.09 -2.21
N LEU A 82 -6.72 15.25 -2.08
CA LEU A 82 -7.29 15.72 -0.82
C LEU A 82 -8.75 15.25 -0.69
N ASN A 83 -9.06 14.57 0.41
CA ASN A 83 -10.43 14.34 0.82
C ASN A 83 -10.90 15.54 1.66
N SER A 84 -11.73 16.41 1.10
CA SER A 84 -12.24 17.61 1.76
C SER A 84 -13.11 17.30 3.00
N ALA A 85 -13.75 16.13 3.02
CA ALA A 85 -14.62 15.72 4.12
C ALA A 85 -13.85 15.37 5.39
N THR A 86 -12.65 14.76 5.25
CA THR A 86 -11.82 14.33 6.36
C THR A 86 -10.53 15.15 6.50
N ASN A 87 -10.32 16.10 5.61
CA ASN A 87 -9.09 16.90 5.48
C ASN A 87 -7.81 16.04 5.45
N SER A 88 -7.90 14.88 4.81
CA SER A 88 -6.80 13.92 4.70
C SER A 88 -6.41 13.67 3.24
N LYS A 89 -5.12 13.44 2.97
CA LYS A 89 -4.64 13.06 1.65
C LYS A 89 -4.77 11.54 1.43
N TYR A 90 -5.12 11.14 0.21
CA TYR A 90 -5.18 9.74 -0.19
C TYR A 90 -4.62 9.54 -1.60
N ALA A 91 -4.24 8.31 -1.92
CA ALA A 91 -3.90 7.90 -3.28
C ALA A 91 -5.12 7.19 -3.89
N PRO A 92 -5.66 7.65 -5.03
CA PRO A 92 -6.73 6.96 -5.74
C PRO A 92 -6.31 5.58 -6.23
N LEU A 93 -7.30 4.70 -6.47
CA LEU A 93 -7.05 3.33 -6.92
C LEU A 93 -6.31 3.28 -8.28
N ASP A 94 -6.70 4.14 -9.20
CA ASP A 94 -6.10 4.24 -10.54
C ASP A 94 -4.62 4.64 -10.48
N VAL A 95 -4.27 5.58 -9.59
CA VAL A 95 -2.87 5.99 -9.37
C VAL A 95 -2.04 4.84 -8.78
N ILE A 96 -2.58 4.13 -7.80
CA ILE A 96 -1.90 2.98 -7.19
C ILE A 96 -1.72 1.87 -8.23
N ASP A 97 -2.78 1.52 -8.94
CA ASP A 97 -2.76 0.46 -9.93
C ASP A 97 -1.81 0.78 -11.09
N ALA A 98 -1.85 2.00 -11.61
CA ALA A 98 -0.94 2.45 -12.67
C ALA A 98 0.53 2.37 -12.23
N ALA A 99 0.83 2.66 -10.97
CA ALA A 99 2.19 2.62 -10.45
C ALA A 99 2.73 1.18 -10.31
N ILE A 100 1.88 0.21 -9.93
CA ILE A 100 2.36 -1.15 -9.61
C ILE A 100 2.02 -2.19 -10.68
N ARG A 101 1.01 -1.96 -11.54
CA ARG A 101 0.58 -2.91 -12.56
C ARG A 101 1.72 -3.38 -13.46
N PRO A 102 2.58 -2.51 -14.02
CA PRO A 102 3.70 -2.96 -14.85
C PRO A 102 4.62 -3.93 -14.08
N THR A 103 4.87 -3.67 -12.82
CA THR A 103 5.76 -4.49 -11.99
C THR A 103 5.16 -5.85 -11.68
N TYR A 104 3.89 -5.92 -11.23
CA TYR A 104 3.31 -7.20 -10.87
C TYR A 104 3.00 -8.06 -12.11
N THR A 105 2.58 -7.47 -13.24
CA THR A 105 2.35 -8.22 -14.48
C THR A 105 3.64 -8.74 -15.08
N ALA A 106 4.73 -7.97 -15.06
CA ALA A 106 6.05 -8.43 -15.51
C ALA A 106 6.58 -9.61 -14.67
N ASN A 107 6.15 -9.71 -13.41
CA ASN A 107 6.48 -10.83 -12.52
C ASN A 107 5.41 -11.95 -12.54
N GLY A 108 4.55 -11.98 -13.54
CA GLY A 108 3.59 -13.06 -13.77
C GLY A 108 2.36 -13.08 -12.88
N PHE A 109 2.01 -11.96 -12.22
CA PHE A 109 0.80 -11.87 -11.41
C PHE A 109 -0.38 -11.30 -12.17
N SER A 110 -1.56 -11.83 -11.87
CA SER A 110 -2.86 -11.25 -12.18
C SER A 110 -3.67 -11.00 -10.90
N VAL A 111 -4.54 -10.00 -10.94
CA VAL A 111 -5.38 -9.61 -9.81
C VAL A 111 -6.83 -9.62 -10.23
N GLU A 112 -7.66 -10.34 -9.48
CA GLU A 112 -9.11 -10.41 -9.66
C GLU A 112 -9.83 -9.96 -8.39
N TYR A 113 -10.93 -9.20 -8.56
CA TYR A 113 -11.75 -8.73 -7.46
C TYR A 113 -13.15 -9.31 -7.56
N ASN A 114 -13.60 -9.92 -6.46
CA ASN A 114 -14.94 -10.51 -6.33
C ASN A 114 -15.60 -10.02 -5.04
N SER A 115 -16.93 -10.07 -5.01
CA SER A 115 -17.72 -9.88 -3.80
C SER A 115 -18.28 -11.23 -3.36
N GLU A 116 -18.11 -11.56 -2.09
CA GLU A 116 -18.61 -12.80 -1.48
C GLU A 116 -19.52 -12.47 -0.31
N THR A 117 -20.44 -13.39 0.01
CA THR A 117 -21.21 -13.33 1.26
C THR A 117 -20.70 -14.45 2.17
N ILE A 118 -20.19 -14.09 3.35
CA ILE A 118 -19.66 -15.02 4.34
C ILE A 118 -20.47 -14.79 5.63
N ASP A 119 -21.10 -15.82 6.15
CA ASP A 119 -21.94 -15.77 7.35
C ASP A 119 -23.04 -14.67 7.29
N GLY A 120 -23.62 -14.47 6.12
CA GLY A 120 -24.65 -13.44 5.89
C GLY A 120 -24.12 -12.01 5.75
N ALA A 121 -22.82 -11.77 5.88
CA ALA A 121 -22.19 -10.47 5.72
C ALA A 121 -21.46 -10.33 4.37
N PRO A 122 -21.47 -9.15 3.73
CA PRO A 122 -20.76 -8.91 2.48
C PRO A 122 -19.26 -8.74 2.72
N TRP A 123 -18.46 -9.35 1.84
CA TRP A 123 -17.01 -9.26 1.82
C TRP A 123 -16.52 -8.89 0.43
N GLN A 124 -15.49 -8.06 0.37
CA GLN A 124 -14.74 -7.81 -0.85
C GLN A 124 -13.47 -8.69 -0.83
N VAL A 125 -13.26 -9.40 -1.93
CA VAL A 125 -12.17 -10.37 -2.09
C VAL A 125 -11.25 -9.92 -3.21
N CYS A 126 -9.96 -10.11 -3.01
CA CYS A 126 -8.92 -9.95 -4.01
C CYS A 126 -8.17 -11.28 -4.12
N GLU A 127 -8.18 -11.88 -5.28
CA GLU A 127 -7.37 -13.04 -5.61
C GLU A 127 -6.16 -12.60 -6.42
N VAL A 128 -4.97 -12.93 -5.93
CA VAL A 128 -3.71 -12.69 -6.63
C VAL A 128 -3.20 -14.05 -7.12
N THR A 129 -3.19 -14.23 -8.43
CA THR A 129 -2.77 -15.49 -9.08
C THR A 129 -1.45 -15.28 -9.81
N HIS A 130 -0.55 -16.23 -9.67
CA HIS A 130 0.73 -16.26 -10.37
C HIS A 130 0.72 -17.29 -11.51
N THR A 131 1.49 -17.05 -12.55
CA THR A 131 1.63 -17.95 -13.72
C THR A 131 2.08 -19.37 -13.37
N SER A 132 2.69 -19.58 -12.19
CA SER A 132 2.98 -20.92 -11.65
C SER A 132 1.73 -21.75 -11.33
N GLY A 133 0.54 -21.13 -11.25
CA GLY A 133 -0.70 -21.76 -10.85
C GLY A 133 -0.95 -21.76 -9.34
N HIS A 134 -0.20 -20.96 -8.57
CA HIS A 134 -0.50 -20.69 -7.16
C HIS A 134 -1.26 -19.38 -7.03
N SER A 135 -2.28 -19.33 -6.17
CA SER A 135 -3.02 -18.10 -5.85
C SER A 135 -3.13 -17.85 -4.36
N LYS A 136 -3.34 -16.60 -3.99
CA LYS A 136 -3.57 -16.15 -2.62
C LYS A 136 -4.76 -15.22 -2.56
N LEU A 137 -5.66 -15.47 -1.61
CA LEU A 137 -6.87 -14.67 -1.36
C LEU A 137 -6.65 -13.69 -0.21
N TYR A 138 -7.11 -12.46 -0.43
CA TYR A 138 -7.18 -11.39 0.57
C TYR A 138 -8.63 -10.96 0.70
N ARG A 139 -9.11 -10.73 1.93
CA ARG A 139 -10.52 -10.42 2.19
C ARG A 139 -10.65 -9.26 3.16
N LEU A 140 -11.62 -8.38 2.88
CA LEU A 140 -12.03 -7.32 3.80
C LEU A 140 -13.55 -7.32 3.92
N PRO A 141 -14.12 -7.09 5.12
CA PRO A 141 -15.55 -6.93 5.28
C PRO A 141 -16.04 -5.69 4.51
N ALA A 142 -17.19 -5.79 3.86
CA ALA A 142 -17.72 -4.78 2.94
C ALA A 142 -19.08 -4.24 3.39
N PRO A 143 -19.20 -3.65 4.61
CA PRO A 143 -20.46 -3.05 5.03
C PRO A 143 -20.80 -1.87 4.10
N PRO A 144 -22.08 -1.70 3.68
CA PRO A 144 -22.48 -0.60 2.83
C PRO A 144 -22.26 0.75 3.52
N ASP A 145 -21.59 1.67 2.83
CA ASP A 145 -21.34 3.05 3.30
C ASP A 145 -22.54 3.94 2.93
N VAL A 146 -23.61 3.84 3.70
CA VAL A 146 -24.86 4.60 3.48
C VAL A 146 -24.93 5.89 4.29
N SER A 147 -24.04 6.09 5.25
CA SER A 147 -24.06 7.23 6.17
C SER A 147 -23.20 8.37 5.66
N GLY A 148 -23.76 9.59 5.60
CA GLY A 148 -22.98 10.82 5.41
C GLY A 148 -22.29 11.25 6.72
N LEU A 149 -21.32 12.20 6.61
CA LEU A 149 -20.53 12.75 7.73
C LEU A 149 -21.36 13.30 8.91
N LYS A 150 -22.64 13.61 8.70
CA LYS A 150 -23.58 14.12 9.71
C LYS A 150 -24.66 13.09 10.12
N GLY A 151 -24.46 11.81 9.78
CA GLY A 151 -25.41 10.75 10.12
C GLY A 151 -26.68 10.71 9.24
N ASN A 152 -26.84 11.64 8.28
CA ASN A 152 -27.96 11.62 7.33
C ASN A 152 -27.61 10.72 6.15
N ALA A 153 -28.62 9.99 5.61
CA ALA A 153 -28.49 9.23 4.38
C ALA A 153 -28.14 10.18 3.22
N ASN A 154 -26.89 10.19 2.79
CA ASN A 154 -26.35 11.11 1.77
C ASN A 154 -26.10 10.43 0.44
N LYS A 155 -26.32 9.11 0.36
CA LYS A 155 -26.09 8.28 -0.82
C LYS A 155 -27.24 7.32 -0.99
N THR A 156 -27.58 6.97 -2.23
CA THR A 156 -28.42 5.81 -2.48
C THR A 156 -27.68 4.54 -2.05
N GLU A 157 -28.42 3.47 -1.76
CA GLU A 157 -27.84 2.19 -1.36
C GLU A 157 -26.79 1.70 -2.39
N VAL A 158 -27.12 1.81 -3.68
CA VAL A 158 -26.19 1.44 -4.78
C VAL A 158 -24.91 2.28 -4.74
N GLN A 159 -25.03 3.59 -4.52
CA GLN A 159 -23.86 4.48 -4.41
C GLN A 159 -23.03 4.15 -3.17
N GLY A 160 -23.66 3.78 -2.07
CA GLY A 160 -23.02 3.32 -0.85
C GLY A 160 -22.17 2.06 -1.10
N VAL A 161 -22.75 1.06 -1.74
CA VAL A 161 -22.07 -0.19 -2.11
C VAL A 161 -20.89 0.08 -3.05
N MET A 162 -21.07 0.85 -4.11
CA MET A 162 -20.02 1.16 -5.07
C MET A 162 -18.86 1.96 -4.44
N SER A 163 -19.18 2.88 -3.53
CA SER A 163 -18.19 3.61 -2.75
C SER A 163 -17.35 2.65 -1.88
N THR A 164 -18.01 1.75 -1.16
CA THR A 164 -17.36 0.72 -0.34
C THR A 164 -16.45 -0.18 -1.19
N VAL A 165 -16.96 -0.71 -2.31
CA VAL A 165 -16.19 -1.59 -3.21
C VAL A 165 -14.93 -0.89 -3.71
N THR A 166 -15.03 0.36 -4.17
CA THR A 166 -13.88 1.12 -4.65
C THR A 166 -12.85 1.36 -3.55
N TYR A 167 -13.32 1.72 -2.35
CA TYR A 167 -12.46 1.93 -1.19
C TYR A 167 -11.72 0.65 -0.78
N LEU A 168 -12.44 -0.48 -0.73
CA LEU A 168 -11.88 -1.76 -0.33
C LEU A 168 -10.92 -2.34 -1.38
N ARG A 169 -11.20 -2.18 -2.68
CA ARG A 169 -10.26 -2.57 -3.75
C ARG A 169 -8.91 -1.90 -3.59
N ARG A 170 -8.91 -0.61 -3.24
CA ARG A 170 -7.67 0.12 -2.96
C ARG A 170 -6.92 -0.47 -1.77
N GLY A 171 -7.61 -0.74 -0.67
CA GLY A 171 -7.02 -1.36 0.52
C GLY A 171 -6.48 -2.76 0.24
N LEU A 172 -7.26 -3.59 -0.48
CA LEU A 172 -6.89 -4.94 -0.87
C LEU A 172 -5.65 -4.97 -1.77
N LEU A 173 -5.55 -4.04 -2.74
CA LEU A 173 -4.39 -3.95 -3.62
C LEU A 173 -3.13 -3.59 -2.83
N CYS A 174 -3.23 -2.61 -1.94
CA CYS A 174 -2.13 -2.24 -1.05
C CYS A 174 -1.72 -3.39 -0.13
N MET A 175 -2.69 -4.10 0.44
CA MET A 175 -2.44 -5.24 1.33
C MET A 175 -1.81 -6.42 0.59
N ALA A 176 -2.26 -6.71 -0.64
CA ALA A 176 -1.78 -7.85 -1.43
C ALA A 176 -0.29 -7.71 -1.78
N PHE A 177 0.16 -6.52 -2.17
CA PHE A 177 1.53 -6.25 -2.58
C PHE A 177 2.36 -5.48 -1.53
N ASN A 178 1.83 -5.30 -0.31
CA ASN A 178 2.49 -4.57 0.78
C ASN A 178 2.92 -3.14 0.38
N ILE A 179 2.00 -2.39 -0.26
CA ILE A 179 2.28 -1.05 -0.77
C ILE A 179 2.22 -0.04 0.37
N VAL A 180 3.26 0.75 0.51
CA VAL A 180 3.33 1.86 1.46
C VAL A 180 2.84 3.15 0.80
N LEU A 181 1.81 3.77 1.40
CA LEU A 181 1.32 5.09 0.97
C LEU A 181 1.92 6.17 1.87
N THR A 182 2.58 7.16 1.28
CA THR A 182 3.25 8.26 2.00
C THR A 182 2.58 9.60 1.74
N ASN A 183 2.68 10.52 2.70
CA ASN A 183 2.28 11.92 2.55
C ASN A 183 3.48 12.82 2.19
N GLU A 184 4.69 12.28 2.27
CA GLU A 184 5.91 13.04 2.00
C GLU A 184 6.23 12.96 0.51
N ASP A 185 6.40 14.12 -0.09
CA ASP A 185 7.01 14.27 -1.40
C ASP A 185 8.50 13.97 -1.23
N ARG A 186 8.92 12.75 -1.60
CA ARG A 186 10.32 12.34 -1.57
C ARG A 186 11.05 12.66 -2.87
N ASP A 187 10.45 13.46 -3.73
CA ASP A 187 11.11 13.99 -4.91
C ASP A 187 12.16 15.01 -4.50
N GLY A 188 13.37 14.54 -4.38
CA GLY A 188 14.52 15.34 -4.03
C GLY A 188 15.11 14.98 -2.68
N ASN A 189 15.73 13.84 -2.63
CA ASN A 189 16.93 13.59 -1.84
C ASN A 189 16.94 14.19 -0.43
N ARG A 190 16.01 13.76 0.43
CA ARG A 190 16.22 13.79 1.86
C ARG A 190 16.00 12.37 2.41
N GLN A 191 16.97 11.49 2.13
CA GLN A 191 17.37 10.58 3.20
C GLN A 191 17.52 11.49 4.41
N ARG A 192 16.70 11.27 5.45
CA ARG A 192 17.02 11.82 6.76
C ARG A 192 18.47 11.38 6.99
N PRO A 193 19.46 12.29 7.02
CA PRO A 193 20.78 11.85 7.38
C PRO A 193 20.66 11.08 8.69
N PRO A 194 21.41 10.01 8.91
CA PRO A 194 21.44 9.38 10.21
C PRO A 194 21.69 10.48 11.22
N ASP A 195 20.96 10.45 12.33
CA ASP A 195 21.08 11.41 13.42
C ASP A 195 22.57 11.39 13.85
N THR A 196 23.37 12.27 13.27
CA THR A 196 24.82 12.27 13.46
C THR A 196 25.18 12.81 14.82
N GLY A 197 24.17 13.25 15.58
CA GLY A 197 24.40 13.88 16.87
C GLY A 197 25.14 15.22 16.79
N GLU A 198 25.43 15.70 15.58
CA GLU A 198 26.09 16.98 15.40
C GLU A 198 25.12 18.12 15.70
N ILE A 199 25.51 18.94 16.65
CA ILE A 199 24.79 20.16 17.01
C ILE A 199 25.30 21.35 16.19
N ILE A 200 24.49 22.38 16.08
CA ILE A 200 24.84 23.59 15.34
C ILE A 200 26.09 24.28 15.94
N SER A 201 26.83 24.94 15.08
CA SER A 201 27.97 25.74 15.50
C SER A 201 27.52 26.98 16.33
N ARG A 202 28.40 27.48 17.17
CA ARG A 202 28.16 28.73 17.92
C ARG A 202 27.74 29.90 17.03
N LYS A 203 28.27 29.97 15.80
CA LYS A 203 27.91 31.00 14.82
C LYS A 203 26.45 30.86 14.36
N GLN A 204 26.02 29.66 14.08
CA GLN A 204 24.61 29.36 13.71
C GLN A 204 23.65 29.59 14.86
N ALA A 205 24.03 29.24 16.08
CA ALA A 205 23.22 29.53 17.27
C ALA A 205 23.07 31.05 17.48
N ALA A 206 24.16 31.83 17.29
CA ALA A 206 24.11 33.29 17.37
C ALA A 206 23.21 33.90 16.30
N GLU A 207 23.22 33.37 15.07
CA GLU A 207 22.35 33.81 13.97
C GLU A 207 20.87 33.61 14.30
N LEU A 208 20.50 32.43 14.82
CA LEU A 208 19.12 32.17 15.26
C LEU A 208 18.69 33.09 16.41
N ARG A 209 19.57 33.33 17.40
CA ARG A 209 19.26 34.25 18.51
C ARG A 209 19.09 35.69 18.06
N ALA A 210 19.89 36.15 17.09
CA ALA A 210 19.72 37.47 16.48
C ALA A 210 18.34 37.62 15.83
N LEU A 211 17.90 36.64 15.04
CA LEU A 211 16.57 36.63 14.44
C LEU A 211 15.45 36.50 15.46
N MET A 212 15.64 35.75 16.53
CA MET A 212 14.69 35.67 17.64
C MET A 212 14.52 37.04 18.33
N ALA A 213 15.64 37.74 18.57
CA ALA A 213 15.60 39.07 19.15
C ALA A 213 14.89 40.07 18.23
N GLU A 214 15.19 40.07 16.93
CA GLU A 214 14.49 40.90 15.93
C GLU A 214 12.98 40.64 15.89
N THR A 215 12.58 39.38 15.97
CA THR A 215 11.18 38.96 15.92
C THR A 215 10.48 38.99 17.28
N ARG A 216 11.19 39.32 18.34
CA ARG A 216 10.71 39.36 19.75
C ARG A 216 10.09 37.99 20.16
N ILE A 217 10.71 36.91 19.74
CA ILE A 217 10.29 35.55 20.08
C ILE A 217 11.30 34.97 21.08
N GLU A 218 10.82 34.48 22.20
CA GLU A 218 11.66 33.82 23.19
C GLU A 218 12.13 32.44 22.71
N GLU A 219 13.36 32.09 23.02
CA GLU A 219 13.99 30.81 22.67
C GLU A 219 13.15 29.61 23.12
N ALA A 220 12.65 29.65 24.35
CA ALA A 220 11.77 28.59 24.90
C ALA A 220 10.51 28.38 24.07
N ARG A 221 9.96 29.47 23.50
CA ARG A 221 8.77 29.39 22.64
C ARG A 221 9.09 28.71 21.28
N VAL A 222 10.26 28.98 20.69
CA VAL A 222 10.70 28.32 19.46
C VAL A 222 10.89 26.83 19.71
N ILE A 223 11.55 26.47 20.79
CA ILE A 223 11.79 25.08 21.21
C ILE A 223 10.47 24.34 21.42
N ALA A 224 9.51 24.92 22.11
CA ALA A 224 8.21 24.32 22.40
C ALA A 224 7.35 24.15 21.13
N VAL A 225 7.22 25.21 20.30
CA VAL A 225 6.39 25.18 19.09
C VAL A 225 6.92 24.20 18.05
N LYS A 226 8.23 24.11 17.91
CA LYS A 226 8.88 23.19 16.98
C LYS A 226 9.08 21.79 17.55
N LYS A 227 8.69 21.55 18.82
CA LYS A 227 8.86 20.26 19.51
C LYS A 227 10.27 19.70 19.37
N LEU A 228 11.28 20.55 19.63
CA LEU A 228 12.68 20.20 19.35
C LEU A 228 13.27 19.21 20.35
N GLY A 229 12.71 19.11 21.56
CA GLY A 229 13.18 18.18 22.61
C GLY A 229 14.54 18.52 23.19
N ILE A 230 15.00 19.78 23.07
CA ILE A 230 16.28 20.32 23.55
C ILE A 230 16.03 21.34 24.65
N ALA A 231 17.02 21.57 25.50
CA ALA A 231 16.93 22.57 26.57
C ALA A 231 17.29 23.97 26.06
N THR A 232 18.27 24.08 25.19
CA THR A 232 18.76 25.35 24.61
C THR A 232 18.97 25.21 23.10
N ILE A 233 18.98 26.38 22.40
CA ILE A 233 19.20 26.37 20.95
C ILE A 233 20.60 25.89 20.54
N ASP A 234 21.57 25.94 21.45
CA ASP A 234 22.93 25.43 21.21
C ASP A 234 22.94 23.90 21.02
N GLU A 235 21.93 23.20 21.53
CA GLU A 235 21.77 21.75 21.37
C GLU A 235 20.98 21.38 20.09
N LEU A 236 20.66 22.37 19.24
CA LEU A 236 19.87 22.13 18.04
C LEU A 236 20.65 21.25 17.06
N PRO A 237 20.11 20.11 16.60
CA PRO A 237 20.72 19.30 15.55
C PRO A 237 20.90 20.11 14.25
N VAL A 238 22.03 19.98 13.59
CA VAL A 238 22.38 20.69 12.35
C VAL A 238 21.27 20.53 11.31
N GLU A 239 20.65 19.37 11.25
CA GLU A 239 19.54 19.05 10.34
C GLU A 239 18.30 19.95 10.53
N ARG A 240 18.07 20.41 11.75
CA ARG A 240 16.93 21.26 12.09
C ARG A 240 17.19 22.74 11.87
N PHE A 241 18.44 23.14 11.71
CA PHE A 241 18.86 24.53 11.59
C PHE A 241 18.14 25.26 10.45
N ALA A 242 18.16 24.70 9.23
CA ALA A 242 17.53 25.33 8.08
C ALA A 242 16.03 25.54 8.22
N SER A 243 15.33 24.59 8.87
CA SER A 243 13.89 24.68 9.13
C SER A 243 13.54 25.76 10.15
N VAL A 244 14.33 25.89 11.22
CA VAL A 244 14.14 26.92 12.24
C VAL A 244 14.48 28.31 11.70
N LEU A 245 15.56 28.41 10.95
CA LEU A 245 16.00 29.64 10.29
C LEU A 245 14.94 30.19 9.31
N ALA A 246 14.39 29.32 8.45
CA ALA A 246 13.37 29.70 7.49
C ALA A 246 12.08 30.22 8.15
N ASP A 247 11.67 29.61 9.26
CA ASP A 247 10.49 30.04 10.03
C ASP A 247 10.70 31.45 10.63
N LEU A 248 11.86 31.68 11.24
CA LEU A 248 12.18 32.98 11.82
C LEU A 248 12.29 34.09 10.75
N ILE A 249 12.88 33.81 9.60
CA ILE A 249 12.93 34.75 8.48
C ILE A 249 11.52 35.07 7.96
N SER A 250 10.66 34.08 7.84
CA SER A 250 9.25 34.31 7.43
C SER A 250 8.51 35.21 8.40
N ARG A 251 8.69 34.99 9.69
CA ARG A 251 8.08 35.83 10.73
C ARG A 251 8.59 37.25 10.73
N ARG A 252 9.89 37.45 10.51
CA ARG A 252 10.49 38.78 10.34
C ARG A 252 9.86 39.55 9.17
N LYS A 253 9.69 38.90 8.01
CA LYS A 253 9.05 39.51 6.84
C LYS A 253 7.61 39.96 7.13
N VAL A 254 6.81 39.10 7.77
CA VAL A 254 5.43 39.43 8.15
C VAL A 254 5.38 40.61 9.14
N GLN A 255 6.32 40.68 10.06
CA GLN A 255 6.38 41.74 11.07
C GLN A 255 6.79 43.09 10.42
N GLN A 256 7.75 43.09 9.50
CA GLN A 256 8.15 44.27 8.71
C GLN A 256 7.01 44.80 7.87
N GLN A 257 6.21 43.95 7.24
CA GLN A 257 5.03 44.37 6.47
C GLN A 257 3.92 45.01 7.34
N ARG A 258 3.84 44.64 8.62
CA ARG A 258 2.86 45.23 9.56
C ARG A 258 3.31 46.58 10.15
N THR A 259 4.61 46.84 10.11
CA THR A 259 5.20 48.08 10.67
C THR A 259 5.42 49.15 9.62
N THR A 260 5.22 48.89 8.32
CA THR A 260 5.24 49.91 7.26
C THR A 260 3.89 50.61 7.27
N PRO A 261 3.79 51.90 7.70
CA PRO A 261 2.54 52.64 7.60
C PRO A 261 2.18 52.83 6.12
N MET A 262 0.90 52.61 5.78
CA MET A 262 0.36 53.02 4.50
C MET A 262 0.62 54.54 4.39
N GLY A 263 1.60 54.91 3.56
CA GLY A 263 1.87 56.30 3.23
C GLY A 263 0.61 56.94 2.67
N GLU A 264 0.31 58.10 3.19
CA GLU A 264 -0.70 59.04 2.73
C GLU A 264 -0.68 59.12 1.21
N ALA A 265 -1.80 58.74 0.60
CA ALA A 265 -2.11 59.19 -0.75
C ALA A 265 -2.75 60.57 -0.62
N ALA A 266 -1.96 61.62 -0.93
CA ALA A 266 -2.46 62.91 -1.25
C ALA A 266 -3.01 62.96 -2.69
#